data_b0c439956cbb4e314ec52f2f92fdd841
#
_entry.id   b0c439956cbb4e314ec52f2f92fdd841
#
_cell.length_a   1.000
_cell.length_b   1.000
_cell.length_c   1.000
_cell.angle_alpha   90.00
_cell.angle_beta   90.00
_cell.angle_gamma   90.00
#
_symmetry.space_group_name_H-M   'P 1'
#
loop_
_entity.id
_entity.type
_entity.pdbx_description
1 polymer ?
#
loop_
_entity_poly.entity_id
_entity_poly.type
_entity_poly.pdbx_seq_one_letter_code
_entity_poly.pdbx_strand_id
1 'polypeptide(L)'
;MATSSSRPPRRRALRAALESVFPAARFGDERTILAGTGQSAIGLVVAILATFATQVLITRVQGAAAFGIVTLATQGALVLGYFSRVGMDMAAVRRVAIDRGQGEQARMRAIVSRASVIALATSLVVAALVFGFAGPLARAFAPDLAADATDAFRGAALAIPFAALVQVYLGATRGLKIMRHTLYVFWMGQPLAWMALILLGWLVAQSVAVTTLAYSFSWILATGAAAWLWLRETRGFGGERPLPGEVGDLLRYGAPRAPAALFSQLLFWTDLFVLARYAASAETGIYAAAARAAQVILLFTISVSLMFAPFVADLYARGEREKLDRLFKQLTRWTLAATLPIFVVLAAAPGPALRLFGSDFGAGQTALLILLLGQLVNVATGTVGFVLIMVGRTGWDLVVYAASVAFDIAAAVLLIGGLGLGMTGAAIAGALTMALSKLARLLLVWRFVGIQPYDRDYVRLAVPSGGALLAAWAAARALSDAGWPITLVATAVVGTVVYVALLLVTGLAPEERRAIRRMVGSLRRSS
;
A
#
# COMPACT_ATOMS: atom_id res chain seq x y z
N MET A 1 -39.48 -34.96 -3.12
CA MET A 1 -38.72 -34.99 -1.85
C MET A 1 -37.59 -34.02 -1.93
N ALA A 2 -37.74 -32.82 -1.33
CA ALA A 2 -36.76 -31.77 -1.35
C ALA A 2 -35.94 -31.84 -0.05
N THR A 3 -34.64 -32.12 -0.14
CA THR A 3 -33.72 -32.12 0.99
C THR A 3 -33.32 -30.68 1.34
N SER A 4 -33.92 -30.14 2.40
CA SER A 4 -33.50 -28.87 3.00
C SER A 4 -32.17 -29.04 3.73
N SER A 5 -31.05 -28.61 3.14
CA SER A 5 -29.76 -28.56 3.82
C SER A 5 -29.77 -27.42 4.87
N SER A 6 -29.91 -27.81 6.14
CA SER A 6 -29.80 -26.90 7.29
C SER A 6 -28.36 -26.41 7.42
N ARG A 7 -28.12 -25.11 7.15
CA ARG A 7 -26.83 -24.44 7.35
C ARG A 7 -26.57 -24.21 8.84
N PRO A 8 -25.30 -24.30 9.32
CA PRO A 8 -24.97 -24.13 10.72
C PRO A 8 -25.31 -22.71 11.22
N PRO A 9 -25.82 -22.54 12.45
CA PRO A 9 -26.38 -21.28 12.97
C PRO A 9 -25.41 -20.09 13.01
N ARG A 10 -24.10 -20.31 13.21
CA ARG A 10 -23.06 -19.27 13.21
C ARG A 10 -22.94 -18.52 11.86
N ARG A 11 -23.16 -19.21 10.74
CA ARG A 11 -23.10 -18.57 9.41
C ARG A 11 -24.33 -17.71 9.10
N ARG A 12 -25.50 -18.04 9.65
CA ARG A 12 -26.71 -17.22 9.52
C ARG A 12 -26.61 -15.93 10.34
N ALA A 13 -26.04 -15.99 11.54
CA ALA A 13 -25.83 -14.81 12.38
C ALA A 13 -24.81 -13.82 11.78
N LEU A 14 -23.70 -14.33 11.24
CA LEU A 14 -22.71 -13.49 10.55
C LEU A 14 -23.29 -12.84 9.29
N ARG A 15 -24.12 -13.57 8.55
CA ARG A 15 -24.82 -13.04 7.37
C ARG A 15 -25.82 -11.95 7.72
N ALA A 16 -26.66 -12.17 8.72
CA ALA A 16 -27.61 -11.16 9.20
C ALA A 16 -26.92 -9.90 9.73
N ALA A 17 -25.76 -10.07 10.38
CA ALA A 17 -24.93 -8.94 10.82
C ALA A 17 -24.34 -8.17 9.63
N LEU A 18 -23.83 -8.84 8.61
CA LEU A 18 -23.30 -8.20 7.40
C LEU A 18 -24.41 -7.54 6.58
N GLU A 19 -25.58 -8.14 6.45
CA GLU A 19 -26.75 -7.56 5.79
C GLU A 19 -27.30 -6.34 6.54
N SER A 20 -27.18 -6.30 7.87
CA SER A 20 -27.56 -5.12 8.67
C SER A 20 -26.55 -3.97 8.56
N VAL A 21 -25.30 -4.30 8.26
CA VAL A 21 -24.18 -3.36 8.07
C VAL A 21 -24.11 -2.85 6.62
N PHE A 22 -24.48 -3.70 5.66
CA PHE A 22 -24.48 -3.40 4.21
C PHE A 22 -25.88 -3.66 3.60
N PRO A 23 -26.89 -2.85 3.88
CA PRO A 23 -28.24 -3.06 3.36
C PRO A 23 -28.36 -2.94 1.82
N ALA A 24 -27.35 -2.39 1.14
CA ALA A 24 -27.30 -2.29 -0.31
C ALA A 24 -26.73 -3.54 -1.01
N ALA A 25 -26.20 -4.52 -0.27
CA ALA A 25 -25.56 -5.72 -0.83
C ALA A 25 -26.57 -6.86 -1.04
N ARG A 26 -27.52 -6.71 -1.94
CA ARG A 26 -28.26 -7.85 -2.53
C ARG A 26 -27.47 -8.38 -3.72
N PHE A 27 -26.48 -9.22 -3.46
CA PHE A 27 -25.68 -9.85 -4.50
C PHE A 27 -25.97 -11.35 -4.59
N GLY A 28 -26.32 -11.83 -5.77
CA GLY A 28 -26.56 -13.25 -6.05
C GLY A 28 -25.34 -14.17 -5.88
N ASP A 29 -24.11 -13.60 -5.74
CA ASP A 29 -22.83 -14.33 -5.62
C ASP A 29 -22.10 -14.07 -4.28
N GLU A 30 -22.83 -13.82 -3.21
CA GLU A 30 -22.30 -13.46 -1.88
C GLU A 30 -21.22 -14.42 -1.33
N ARG A 31 -21.31 -15.72 -1.65
CA ARG A 31 -20.34 -16.72 -1.17
C ARG A 31 -18.95 -16.51 -1.75
N THR A 32 -18.87 -16.20 -3.02
CA THR A 32 -17.60 -16.00 -3.74
C THR A 32 -16.93 -14.70 -3.31
N ILE A 33 -17.74 -13.67 -3.06
CA ILE A 33 -17.24 -12.35 -2.62
C ILE A 33 -16.75 -12.41 -1.17
N LEU A 34 -17.51 -13.01 -0.24
CA LEU A 34 -17.12 -13.12 1.17
C LEU A 34 -15.92 -14.04 1.38
N ALA A 35 -15.86 -15.17 0.68
CA ALA A 35 -14.72 -16.07 0.75
C ALA A 35 -13.45 -15.42 0.13
N GLY A 36 -13.60 -14.73 -1.01
CA GLY A 36 -12.52 -14.00 -1.64
C GLY A 36 -12.02 -12.81 -0.81
N THR A 37 -12.92 -12.12 -0.11
CA THR A 37 -12.59 -10.98 0.75
C THR A 37 -11.82 -11.40 1.99
N GLY A 38 -12.27 -12.46 2.68
CA GLY A 38 -11.57 -12.99 3.86
C GLY A 38 -10.18 -13.50 3.51
N GLN A 39 -10.05 -14.22 2.40
CA GLN A 39 -8.77 -14.73 1.91
C GLN A 39 -7.82 -13.59 1.49
N SER A 40 -8.36 -12.52 0.89
CA SER A 40 -7.59 -11.33 0.50
C SER A 40 -7.09 -10.55 1.72
N ALA A 41 -7.89 -10.42 2.78
CA ALA A 41 -7.50 -9.74 4.00
C ALA A 41 -6.38 -10.49 4.74
N ILE A 42 -6.50 -11.81 4.90
CA ILE A 42 -5.44 -12.62 5.51
C ILE A 42 -4.14 -12.53 4.70
N GLY A 43 -4.24 -12.62 3.37
CA GLY A 43 -3.08 -12.52 2.49
C GLY A 43 -2.38 -11.16 2.58
N LEU A 44 -3.14 -10.07 2.71
CA LEU A 44 -2.58 -8.74 2.88
C LEU A 44 -1.86 -8.59 4.24
N VAL A 45 -2.42 -9.13 5.31
CA VAL A 45 -1.76 -9.16 6.64
C VAL A 45 -0.45 -9.93 6.57
N VAL A 46 -0.44 -11.12 5.96
CA VAL A 46 0.78 -11.92 5.78
C VAL A 46 1.81 -11.14 4.96
N ALA A 47 1.40 -10.46 3.89
CA ALA A 47 2.27 -9.65 3.05
C ALA A 47 2.96 -8.51 3.84
N ILE A 48 2.18 -7.78 4.64
CA ILE A 48 2.69 -6.68 5.46
C ILE A 48 3.67 -7.21 6.51
N LEU A 49 3.30 -8.28 7.20
CA LEU A 49 4.17 -8.90 8.20
C LEU A 49 5.47 -9.42 7.57
N ALA A 50 5.41 -10.08 6.41
CA ALA A 50 6.59 -10.55 5.70
C ALA A 50 7.49 -9.39 5.27
N THR A 51 6.91 -8.33 4.70
CA THR A 51 7.67 -7.13 4.30
C THR A 51 8.33 -6.47 5.50
N PHE A 52 7.59 -6.30 6.60
CA PHE A 52 8.10 -5.69 7.83
C PHE A 52 9.21 -6.55 8.45
N ALA A 53 9.00 -7.87 8.54
CA ALA A 53 10.01 -8.81 9.05
C ALA A 53 11.30 -8.79 8.21
N THR A 54 11.18 -8.72 6.88
CA THR A 54 12.34 -8.58 5.99
C THR A 54 13.13 -7.30 6.30
N GLN A 55 12.45 -6.19 6.51
CA GLN A 55 13.10 -4.91 6.82
C GLN A 55 13.76 -4.93 8.20
N VAL A 56 13.08 -5.47 9.22
CA VAL A 56 13.67 -5.66 10.55
C VAL A 56 14.91 -6.59 10.48
N LEU A 57 14.85 -7.64 9.68
CA LEU A 57 15.98 -8.54 9.47
C LEU A 57 17.18 -7.79 8.87
N ILE A 58 16.98 -7.00 7.81
CA ILE A 58 18.04 -6.22 7.16
C ILE A 58 18.64 -5.22 8.15
N THR A 59 17.80 -4.47 8.86
CA THR A 59 18.27 -3.43 9.80
C THR A 59 19.02 -4.01 10.99
N ARG A 60 18.60 -5.16 11.50
CA ARG A 60 19.25 -5.84 12.62
C ARG A 60 20.61 -6.42 12.28
N VAL A 61 20.77 -6.91 11.04
CA VAL A 61 22.01 -7.57 10.59
C VAL A 61 22.98 -6.59 9.96
N GLN A 62 22.49 -5.67 9.12
CA GLN A 62 23.36 -4.79 8.33
C GLN A 62 23.40 -3.34 8.86
N GLY A 63 22.52 -2.96 9.78
CA GLY A 63 22.47 -1.63 10.37
C GLY A 63 21.77 -0.57 9.50
N ALA A 64 21.77 0.67 10.03
CA ALA A 64 21.00 1.78 9.45
C ALA A 64 21.52 2.22 8.08
N ALA A 65 22.85 2.34 7.92
CA ALA A 65 23.46 2.83 6.67
C ALA A 65 23.18 1.89 5.49
N ALA A 66 23.40 0.58 5.70
CA ALA A 66 23.10 -0.43 4.70
C ALA A 66 21.60 -0.47 4.36
N PHE A 67 20.73 -0.36 5.36
CA PHE A 67 19.27 -0.29 5.14
C PHE A 67 18.85 0.93 4.34
N GLY A 68 19.48 2.09 4.57
CA GLY A 68 19.29 3.31 3.77
C GLY A 68 19.60 3.06 2.29
N ILE A 69 20.77 2.52 1.99
CA ILE A 69 21.21 2.20 0.64
C ILE A 69 20.29 1.15 -0.02
N VAL A 70 19.97 0.05 0.68
CA VAL A 70 19.04 -0.98 0.18
C VAL A 70 17.66 -0.37 -0.13
N THR A 71 17.15 0.50 0.74
CA THR A 71 15.85 1.14 0.53
C THR A 71 15.89 2.07 -0.68
N LEU A 72 16.91 2.91 -0.81
CA LEU A 72 17.09 3.78 -1.97
C LEU A 72 17.13 2.99 -3.28
N ALA A 73 17.95 1.94 -3.33
CA ALA A 73 18.12 1.12 -4.52
C ALA A 73 16.82 0.37 -4.89
N THR A 74 16.18 -0.29 -3.91
CA THR A 74 14.99 -1.10 -4.17
C THR A 74 13.74 -0.25 -4.45
N GLN A 75 13.55 0.88 -3.74
CA GLN A 75 12.43 1.78 -4.03
C GLN A 75 12.66 2.56 -5.32
N GLY A 76 13.89 2.97 -5.62
CA GLY A 76 14.25 3.55 -6.91
C GLY A 76 13.95 2.61 -8.07
N ALA A 77 14.38 1.35 -7.96
CA ALA A 77 14.07 0.33 -8.97
C ALA A 77 12.57 0.10 -9.12
N LEU A 78 11.81 0.07 -8.01
CA LEU A 78 10.36 -0.10 -8.04
C LEU A 78 9.66 1.09 -8.72
N VAL A 79 9.99 2.32 -8.35
CA VAL A 79 9.45 3.55 -8.95
C VAL A 79 9.72 3.59 -10.45
N LEU A 80 10.96 3.29 -10.86
CA LEU A 80 11.34 3.22 -12.28
C LEU A 80 10.67 2.06 -13.01
N GLY A 81 10.46 0.92 -12.36
CA GLY A 81 9.69 -0.20 -12.87
C GLY A 81 8.21 0.14 -13.12
N TYR A 82 7.61 1.00 -12.28
CA TYR A 82 6.25 1.51 -12.50
C TYR A 82 6.17 2.43 -13.71
N PHE A 83 7.16 3.25 -13.93
CA PHE A 83 7.24 4.14 -15.10
C PHE A 83 7.55 3.37 -16.38
N SER A 84 8.57 2.51 -16.35
CA SER A 84 9.13 1.83 -17.53
C SER A 84 8.18 0.86 -18.20
N ARG A 85 7.17 0.32 -17.50
CA ARG A 85 6.15 -0.54 -18.13
C ARG A 85 5.17 0.20 -19.04
N VAL A 86 5.22 1.55 -19.10
CA VAL A 86 4.45 2.42 -20.01
C VAL A 86 2.94 2.13 -19.97
N GLY A 87 2.41 1.78 -18.78
CA GLY A 87 0.99 1.48 -18.58
C GLY A 87 0.49 0.18 -19.23
N MET A 88 1.39 -0.69 -19.69
CA MET A 88 1.04 -1.96 -20.35
C MET A 88 0.26 -2.90 -19.43
N ASP A 89 0.44 -2.82 -18.14
CA ASP A 89 -0.36 -3.54 -17.14
C ASP A 89 -1.85 -3.19 -17.22
N MET A 90 -2.19 -1.90 -17.30
CA MET A 90 -3.57 -1.43 -17.41
C MET A 90 -4.15 -1.65 -18.82
N ALA A 91 -3.31 -1.54 -19.85
CA ALA A 91 -3.69 -1.88 -21.21
C ALA A 91 -4.05 -3.38 -21.33
N ALA A 92 -3.27 -4.26 -20.70
CA ALA A 92 -3.54 -5.69 -20.62
C ALA A 92 -4.85 -5.99 -19.86
N VAL A 93 -5.08 -5.38 -18.69
CA VAL A 93 -6.36 -5.51 -17.95
C VAL A 93 -7.54 -5.18 -18.84
N ARG A 94 -7.50 -4.00 -19.49
CA ARG A 94 -8.61 -3.51 -20.31
C ARG A 94 -8.87 -4.41 -21.52
N ARG A 95 -7.82 -4.74 -22.26
CA ARG A 95 -7.96 -5.49 -23.51
C ARG A 95 -8.44 -6.91 -23.25
N VAL A 96 -7.83 -7.61 -22.28
CA VAL A 96 -8.27 -8.96 -21.90
C VAL A 96 -9.73 -8.96 -21.41
N ALA A 97 -10.17 -7.93 -20.70
CA ALA A 97 -11.55 -7.82 -20.26
C ALA A 97 -12.53 -7.62 -21.44
N ILE A 98 -12.15 -6.83 -22.45
CA ILE A 98 -12.94 -6.62 -23.68
C ILE A 98 -13.03 -7.92 -24.50
N ASP A 99 -11.88 -8.53 -24.80
CA ASP A 99 -11.80 -9.75 -25.63
C ASP A 99 -12.55 -10.91 -24.96
N ARG A 100 -12.50 -11.00 -23.60
CA ARG A 100 -13.31 -11.95 -22.84
C ARG A 100 -14.81 -11.69 -23.00
N GLY A 101 -15.24 -10.43 -22.94
CA GLY A 101 -16.65 -10.06 -23.11
C GLY A 101 -17.17 -10.36 -24.52
N GLN A 102 -16.29 -10.31 -25.53
CA GLN A 102 -16.60 -10.59 -26.93
C GLN A 102 -16.42 -12.07 -27.32
N GLY A 103 -15.88 -12.91 -26.42
CA GLY A 103 -15.60 -14.32 -26.72
C GLY A 103 -14.32 -14.55 -27.51
N GLU A 104 -13.52 -13.51 -27.78
CA GLU A 104 -12.31 -13.55 -28.61
C GLU A 104 -11.08 -14.04 -27.83
N GLN A 105 -11.15 -15.26 -27.29
CA GLN A 105 -10.11 -15.82 -26.41
C GLN A 105 -8.78 -16.03 -27.14
N ALA A 106 -8.81 -16.31 -28.44
CA ALA A 106 -7.62 -16.60 -29.25
C ALA A 106 -6.62 -15.42 -29.31
N ARG A 107 -7.13 -14.19 -29.24
CA ARG A 107 -6.31 -12.96 -29.30
C ARG A 107 -5.63 -12.60 -27.98
N MET A 108 -6.19 -13.00 -26.83
CA MET A 108 -5.73 -12.54 -25.51
C MET A 108 -4.25 -12.83 -25.28
N ARG A 109 -3.76 -14.02 -25.67
CA ARG A 109 -2.35 -14.40 -25.51
C ARG A 109 -1.42 -13.52 -26.34
N ALA A 110 -1.79 -13.27 -27.60
CA ALA A 110 -0.99 -12.47 -28.51
C ALA A 110 -0.86 -11.03 -28.03
N ILE A 111 -1.96 -10.43 -27.54
CA ILE A 111 -1.99 -9.07 -27.01
C ILE A 111 -1.15 -8.95 -25.73
N VAL A 112 -1.30 -9.88 -24.79
CA VAL A 112 -0.50 -9.88 -23.56
C VAL A 112 0.98 -10.09 -23.87
N SER A 113 1.32 -10.95 -24.85
CA SER A 113 2.71 -11.12 -25.32
C SER A 113 3.27 -9.80 -25.87
N ARG A 114 2.50 -9.06 -26.68
CA ARG A 114 2.93 -7.75 -27.21
C ARG A 114 3.10 -6.71 -26.10
N ALA A 115 2.14 -6.62 -25.16
CA ALA A 115 2.26 -5.76 -23.99
C ALA A 115 3.51 -6.10 -23.15
N SER A 116 3.81 -7.40 -22.99
CA SER A 116 5.00 -7.85 -22.28
C SER A 116 6.29 -7.49 -23.02
N VAL A 117 6.34 -7.61 -24.35
CA VAL A 117 7.51 -7.22 -25.16
C VAL A 117 7.76 -5.72 -25.04
N ILE A 118 6.71 -4.88 -25.12
CA ILE A 118 6.85 -3.43 -24.97
C ILE A 118 7.38 -3.10 -23.56
N ALA A 119 6.75 -3.65 -22.52
CA ALA A 119 7.17 -3.43 -21.14
C ALA A 119 8.60 -3.92 -20.87
N LEU A 120 8.98 -5.07 -21.44
CA LEU A 120 10.35 -5.60 -21.35
C LEU A 120 11.35 -4.68 -22.04
N ALA A 121 11.11 -4.28 -23.28
CA ALA A 121 12.01 -3.43 -24.04
C ALA A 121 12.26 -2.08 -23.34
N THR A 122 11.19 -1.40 -22.93
CA THR A 122 11.30 -0.11 -22.23
C THR A 122 11.95 -0.24 -20.86
N SER A 123 11.65 -1.31 -20.10
CA SER A 123 12.25 -1.53 -18.79
C SER A 123 13.71 -2.00 -18.86
N LEU A 124 14.12 -2.73 -19.90
CA LEU A 124 15.53 -3.04 -20.13
C LEU A 124 16.35 -1.79 -20.42
N VAL A 125 15.82 -0.85 -21.20
CA VAL A 125 16.49 0.45 -21.42
C VAL A 125 16.69 1.18 -20.09
N VAL A 126 15.63 1.29 -19.27
CA VAL A 126 15.71 1.95 -17.97
C VAL A 126 16.68 1.22 -17.04
N ALA A 127 16.63 -0.12 -17.01
CA ALA A 127 17.55 -0.93 -16.20
C ALA A 127 19.02 -0.75 -16.63
N ALA A 128 19.29 -0.72 -17.94
CA ALA A 128 20.63 -0.47 -18.48
C ALA A 128 21.14 0.94 -18.13
N LEU A 129 20.27 1.95 -18.18
CA LEU A 129 20.62 3.30 -17.74
C LEU A 129 20.95 3.33 -16.24
N VAL A 130 20.11 2.74 -15.37
CA VAL A 130 20.39 2.70 -13.93
C VAL A 130 21.68 1.93 -13.63
N PHE A 131 21.90 0.81 -14.30
CA PHE A 131 23.11 -0.01 -14.15
C PHE A 131 24.36 0.75 -14.58
N GLY A 132 24.31 1.43 -15.74
CA GLY A 132 25.44 2.20 -16.27
C GLY A 132 25.74 3.46 -15.43
N PHE A 133 24.70 4.14 -14.94
CA PHE A 133 24.83 5.33 -14.10
C PHE A 133 24.86 5.04 -12.60
N ALA A 134 24.99 3.76 -12.18
CA ALA A 134 24.99 3.37 -10.77
C ALA A 134 26.07 4.10 -9.95
N GLY A 135 27.31 4.26 -10.49
CA GLY A 135 28.37 4.99 -9.81
C GLY A 135 28.08 6.47 -9.60
N PRO A 136 27.72 7.25 -10.63
CA PRO A 136 27.22 8.62 -10.46
C PRO A 136 26.04 8.74 -9.48
N LEU A 137 25.04 7.86 -9.56
CA LEU A 137 23.91 7.83 -8.62
C LEU A 137 24.37 7.57 -7.18
N ALA A 138 25.29 6.62 -6.97
CA ALA A 138 25.83 6.32 -5.66
C ALA A 138 26.55 7.54 -5.06
N ARG A 139 27.39 8.21 -5.83
CA ARG A 139 28.06 9.46 -5.40
C ARG A 139 27.08 10.61 -5.10
N ALA A 140 25.94 10.62 -5.78
CA ALA A 140 24.92 11.65 -5.55
C ALA A 140 24.07 11.40 -4.30
N PHE A 141 23.71 10.13 -4.01
CA PHE A 141 22.73 9.78 -2.99
C PHE A 141 23.29 9.03 -1.77
N ALA A 142 24.53 8.56 -1.82
CA ALA A 142 25.21 7.87 -0.72
C ALA A 142 26.73 8.08 -0.86
N PRO A 143 27.22 9.32 -0.80
CA PRO A 143 28.65 9.61 -1.02
C PRO A 143 29.56 8.98 0.03
N ASP A 144 29.07 8.79 1.25
CA ASP A 144 29.76 8.17 2.37
C ASP A 144 30.00 6.66 2.16
N LEU A 145 29.17 5.96 1.38
CA LEU A 145 29.25 4.53 1.07
C LEU A 145 29.06 4.26 -0.43
N ALA A 146 29.71 5.08 -1.28
CA ALA A 146 29.49 5.06 -2.72
C ALA A 146 29.80 3.72 -3.40
N ALA A 147 30.74 2.92 -2.87
CA ALA A 147 31.03 1.59 -3.41
C ALA A 147 29.86 0.63 -3.18
N ASP A 148 29.40 0.49 -1.94
CA ASP A 148 28.26 -0.35 -1.57
C ASP A 148 26.96 0.09 -2.26
N ALA A 149 26.75 1.40 -2.37
CA ALA A 149 25.61 1.97 -3.06
C ALA A 149 25.66 1.70 -4.58
N THR A 150 26.84 1.71 -5.21
CA THR A 150 27.00 1.34 -6.61
C THR A 150 26.58 -0.10 -6.85
N ASP A 151 27.02 -1.02 -6.01
CA ASP A 151 26.65 -2.42 -6.10
C ASP A 151 25.16 -2.65 -5.81
N ALA A 152 24.60 -1.90 -4.84
CA ALA A 152 23.17 -1.92 -4.55
C ALA A 152 22.33 -1.44 -5.73
N PHE A 153 22.67 -0.32 -6.36
CA PHE A 153 21.94 0.18 -7.53
C PHE A 153 22.05 -0.76 -8.72
N ARG A 154 23.23 -1.35 -8.97
CA ARG A 154 23.40 -2.39 -10.01
C ARG A 154 22.57 -3.63 -9.71
N GLY A 155 22.63 -4.12 -8.46
CA GLY A 155 21.84 -5.26 -8.02
C GLY A 155 20.35 -5.02 -8.19
N ALA A 156 19.84 -3.87 -7.74
CA ALA A 156 18.42 -3.53 -7.82
C ALA A 156 17.94 -3.21 -9.26
N ALA A 157 18.82 -2.69 -10.13
CA ALA A 157 18.48 -2.41 -11.53
C ALA A 157 17.99 -3.65 -12.27
N LEU A 158 18.53 -4.82 -11.94
CA LEU A 158 18.10 -6.10 -12.51
C LEU A 158 16.63 -6.45 -12.17
N ALA A 159 16.07 -5.88 -11.09
CA ALA A 159 14.67 -6.07 -10.75
C ALA A 159 13.71 -5.32 -11.69
N ILE A 160 14.13 -4.21 -12.31
CA ILE A 160 13.25 -3.30 -13.07
C ILE A 160 12.44 -4.03 -14.14
N PRO A 161 13.05 -4.83 -15.08
CA PRO A 161 12.29 -5.50 -16.11
C PRO A 161 11.34 -6.56 -15.57
N PHE A 162 11.72 -7.27 -14.52
CA PHE A 162 10.88 -8.29 -13.92
C PHE A 162 9.72 -7.69 -13.11
N ALA A 163 9.96 -6.62 -12.36
CA ALA A 163 8.91 -5.87 -11.67
C ALA A 163 7.89 -5.25 -12.67
N ALA A 164 8.33 -4.86 -13.87
CA ALA A 164 7.43 -4.41 -14.92
C ALA A 164 6.60 -5.56 -15.50
N LEU A 165 7.25 -6.69 -15.85
CA LEU A 165 6.59 -7.85 -16.45
C LEU A 165 5.57 -8.52 -15.53
N VAL A 166 5.89 -8.68 -14.23
CA VAL A 166 4.95 -9.29 -13.27
C VAL A 166 3.63 -8.54 -13.26
N GLN A 167 3.66 -7.21 -13.34
CA GLN A 167 2.45 -6.39 -13.35
C GLN A 167 1.63 -6.55 -14.64
N VAL A 168 2.27 -6.78 -15.78
CA VAL A 168 1.58 -7.05 -17.05
C VAL A 168 0.84 -8.39 -16.98
N TYR A 169 1.49 -9.48 -16.55
CA TYR A 169 0.86 -10.79 -16.42
C TYR A 169 -0.24 -10.80 -15.36
N LEU A 170 0.00 -10.20 -14.19
CA LEU A 170 -1.03 -10.08 -13.16
C LEU A 170 -2.16 -9.13 -13.61
N GLY A 171 -1.86 -8.11 -14.40
CA GLY A 171 -2.85 -7.27 -15.07
C GLY A 171 -3.75 -8.11 -15.97
N ALA A 172 -3.16 -8.95 -16.81
CA ALA A 172 -3.91 -9.85 -17.68
C ALA A 172 -4.83 -10.80 -16.89
N THR A 173 -4.36 -11.40 -15.79
CA THR A 173 -5.21 -12.25 -14.93
C THR A 173 -6.34 -11.46 -14.25
N ARG A 174 -6.11 -10.18 -13.88
CA ARG A 174 -7.18 -9.29 -13.40
C ARG A 174 -8.24 -9.02 -14.48
N GLY A 175 -7.82 -8.90 -15.75
CA GLY A 175 -8.73 -8.82 -16.90
C GLY A 175 -9.63 -10.06 -17.01
N LEU A 176 -9.15 -11.24 -16.64
CA LEU A 176 -9.94 -12.47 -16.47
C LEU A 176 -10.78 -12.50 -15.18
N LYS A 177 -10.82 -11.41 -14.39
CA LYS A 177 -11.47 -11.32 -13.07
C LYS A 177 -10.88 -12.27 -12.01
N ILE A 178 -9.60 -12.65 -12.15
CA ILE A 178 -8.88 -13.52 -11.20
C ILE A 178 -7.94 -12.67 -10.35
N MET A 179 -8.44 -12.16 -9.22
CA MET A 179 -7.70 -11.27 -8.32
C MET A 179 -6.70 -12.00 -7.42
N ARG A 180 -6.96 -13.27 -7.09
CA ARG A 180 -6.15 -14.09 -6.17
C ARG A 180 -4.68 -14.20 -6.59
N HIS A 181 -4.37 -14.20 -7.90
CA HIS A 181 -3.00 -14.31 -8.38
C HIS A 181 -2.16 -13.07 -8.01
N THR A 182 -2.75 -11.88 -8.06
CA THR A 182 -2.08 -10.66 -7.60
C THR A 182 -1.77 -10.73 -6.10
N LEU A 183 -2.68 -11.26 -5.29
CA LEU A 183 -2.47 -11.45 -3.87
C LEU A 183 -1.32 -12.42 -3.59
N TYR A 184 -1.34 -13.62 -4.21
CA TYR A 184 -0.36 -14.66 -3.92
C TYR A 184 1.03 -14.36 -4.48
N VAL A 185 1.14 -13.78 -5.68
CA VAL A 185 2.43 -13.54 -6.33
C VAL A 185 3.03 -12.22 -5.89
N PHE A 186 2.28 -11.11 -6.00
CA PHE A 186 2.83 -9.78 -5.78
C PHE A 186 2.87 -9.42 -4.28
N TRP A 187 1.73 -9.59 -3.57
CA TRP A 187 1.65 -9.16 -2.18
C TRP A 187 2.33 -10.12 -1.20
N MET A 188 2.15 -11.44 -1.37
CA MET A 188 2.70 -12.44 -0.46
C MET A 188 4.02 -13.05 -0.98
N GLY A 189 4.01 -13.53 -2.22
CA GLY A 189 5.08 -14.37 -2.76
C GLY A 189 6.40 -13.61 -2.91
N GLN A 190 6.36 -12.41 -3.47
CA GLN A 190 7.58 -11.62 -3.68
C GLN A 190 8.26 -11.23 -2.36
N PRO A 191 7.60 -10.68 -1.31
CA PRO A 191 8.28 -10.37 -0.05
C PRO A 191 8.80 -11.62 0.68
N LEU A 192 8.05 -12.72 0.67
CA LEU A 192 8.51 -13.98 1.26
C LEU A 192 9.71 -14.56 0.52
N ALA A 193 9.68 -14.52 -0.82
CA ALA A 193 10.82 -14.95 -1.64
C ALA A 193 12.04 -14.07 -1.39
N TRP A 194 11.86 -12.75 -1.29
CA TRP A 194 12.97 -11.85 -0.96
C TRP A 194 13.59 -12.19 0.40
N MET A 195 12.78 -12.36 1.43
CA MET A 195 13.25 -12.76 2.76
C MET A 195 14.01 -14.09 2.72
N ALA A 196 13.46 -15.11 2.05
CA ALA A 196 14.11 -16.41 1.93
C ALA A 196 15.45 -16.33 1.17
N LEU A 197 15.49 -15.56 0.07
CA LEU A 197 16.71 -15.36 -0.72
C LEU A 197 17.77 -14.54 0.02
N ILE A 198 17.38 -13.58 0.86
CA ILE A 198 18.32 -12.89 1.76
C ILE A 198 18.95 -13.88 2.72
N LEU A 199 18.15 -14.69 3.41
CA LEU A 199 18.65 -15.67 4.38
C LEU A 199 19.61 -16.68 3.73
N LEU A 200 19.29 -17.16 2.53
CA LEU A 200 20.16 -18.05 1.76
C LEU A 200 21.42 -17.32 1.28
N GLY A 201 21.32 -16.11 0.75
CA GLY A 201 22.45 -15.34 0.26
C GLY A 201 23.42 -14.95 1.38
N TRP A 202 22.91 -14.65 2.57
CA TRP A 202 23.73 -14.30 3.74
C TRP A 202 24.49 -15.49 4.34
N LEU A 203 24.20 -16.72 3.94
CA LEU A 203 25.09 -17.85 4.22
C LEU A 203 26.44 -17.73 3.49
N VAL A 204 26.47 -16.95 2.39
CA VAL A 204 27.69 -16.70 1.61
C VAL A 204 28.32 -15.37 2.00
N ALA A 205 27.55 -14.27 1.99
CA ALA A 205 28.04 -12.95 2.36
C ALA A 205 26.91 -12.04 2.85
N GLN A 206 27.11 -11.41 4.00
CA GLN A 206 26.17 -10.44 4.59
C GLN A 206 26.43 -9.03 4.04
N SER A 207 26.28 -8.84 2.72
CA SER A 207 26.55 -7.58 2.04
C SER A 207 25.27 -6.94 1.46
N VAL A 208 25.33 -5.61 1.22
CA VAL A 208 24.28 -4.84 0.56
C VAL A 208 24.02 -5.36 -0.86
N ALA A 209 25.09 -5.75 -1.57
CA ALA A 209 24.99 -6.33 -2.91
C ALA A 209 24.15 -7.61 -2.91
N VAL A 210 24.42 -8.54 -1.99
CA VAL A 210 23.65 -9.79 -1.86
C VAL A 210 22.19 -9.52 -1.52
N THR A 211 21.92 -8.56 -0.64
CA THR A 211 20.55 -8.17 -0.25
C THR A 211 19.75 -7.61 -1.43
N THR A 212 20.37 -6.78 -2.29
CA THR A 212 19.74 -6.21 -3.47
C THR A 212 19.65 -7.17 -4.65
N LEU A 213 20.62 -8.08 -4.81
CA LEU A 213 20.52 -9.19 -5.75
C LEU A 213 19.38 -10.14 -5.36
N ALA A 214 19.27 -10.50 -4.07
CA ALA A 214 18.14 -11.30 -3.56
C ALA A 214 16.78 -10.65 -3.88
N TYR A 215 16.70 -9.29 -3.79
CA TYR A 215 15.53 -8.55 -4.22
C TYR A 215 15.23 -8.78 -5.70
N SER A 216 16.22 -8.66 -6.56
CA SER A 216 16.05 -8.87 -8.00
C SER A 216 15.66 -10.30 -8.35
N PHE A 217 16.29 -11.30 -7.73
CA PHE A 217 15.92 -12.70 -7.90
C PHE A 217 14.48 -12.99 -7.43
N SER A 218 14.01 -12.33 -6.37
CA SER A 218 12.62 -12.48 -5.92
C SER A 218 11.62 -11.97 -6.98
N TRP A 219 11.96 -10.91 -7.73
CA TRP A 219 11.15 -10.44 -8.86
C TRP A 219 11.20 -11.37 -10.06
N ILE A 220 12.35 -12.01 -10.33
CA ILE A 220 12.46 -13.06 -11.37
C ILE A 220 11.51 -14.22 -11.03
N LEU A 221 11.53 -14.71 -9.79
CA LEU A 221 10.63 -15.77 -9.34
C LEU A 221 9.16 -15.35 -9.43
N ALA A 222 8.84 -14.13 -8.99
CA ALA A 222 7.48 -13.60 -9.08
C ALA A 222 7.01 -13.49 -10.54
N THR A 223 7.88 -13.07 -11.47
CA THR A 223 7.56 -12.98 -12.89
C THR A 223 7.33 -14.37 -13.49
N GLY A 224 8.18 -15.33 -13.17
CA GLY A 224 8.01 -16.72 -13.60
C GLY A 224 6.69 -17.32 -13.12
N ALA A 225 6.35 -17.09 -11.85
CA ALA A 225 5.08 -17.52 -11.27
C ALA A 225 3.88 -16.84 -11.95
N ALA A 226 3.93 -15.51 -12.17
CA ALA A 226 2.86 -14.77 -12.83
C ALA A 226 2.66 -15.22 -14.30
N ALA A 227 3.74 -15.41 -15.04
CA ALA A 227 3.71 -15.91 -16.40
C ALA A 227 3.16 -17.35 -16.47
N TRP A 228 3.60 -18.21 -15.56
CA TRP A 228 3.07 -19.58 -15.48
C TRP A 228 1.58 -19.60 -15.17
N LEU A 229 1.11 -18.79 -14.22
CA LEU A 229 -0.30 -18.67 -13.92
C LEU A 229 -1.11 -18.14 -15.09
N TRP A 230 -0.60 -17.14 -15.80
CA TRP A 230 -1.23 -16.63 -17.02
C TRP A 230 -1.36 -17.71 -18.09
N LEU A 231 -0.28 -18.44 -18.38
CA LEU A 231 -0.27 -19.52 -19.35
C LEU A 231 -1.20 -20.68 -18.93
N ARG A 232 -1.28 -20.98 -17.65
CA ARG A 232 -2.19 -22.00 -17.09
C ARG A 232 -3.66 -21.62 -17.28
N GLU A 233 -4.03 -20.40 -16.91
CA GLU A 233 -5.42 -19.92 -17.02
C GLU A 233 -5.88 -19.75 -18.48
N THR A 234 -4.94 -19.63 -19.40
CA THR A 234 -5.21 -19.48 -20.83
C THR A 234 -4.89 -20.77 -21.64
N ARG A 235 -4.73 -21.92 -20.99
CA ARG A 235 -4.59 -23.21 -21.68
C ARG A 235 -5.83 -23.45 -22.52
N GLY A 236 -5.62 -23.76 -23.80
CA GLY A 236 -6.72 -23.97 -24.76
C GLY A 236 -7.22 -22.70 -25.45
N PHE A 237 -6.75 -21.51 -25.06
CA PHE A 237 -7.00 -20.31 -25.87
C PHE A 237 -6.14 -20.41 -27.15
N GLY A 238 -6.79 -20.24 -28.30
CA GLY A 238 -6.09 -20.28 -29.59
C GLY A 238 -4.97 -19.23 -29.69
N GLY A 239 -4.14 -19.32 -30.70
CA GLY A 239 -3.02 -18.42 -30.95
C GLY A 239 -3.24 -17.57 -32.19
N GLU A 240 -4.23 -16.69 -32.23
CA GLU A 240 -4.39 -15.73 -33.32
C GLU A 240 -3.34 -14.62 -33.26
N ARG A 241 -2.90 -14.16 -34.42
CA ARG A 241 -2.01 -13.00 -34.50
C ARG A 241 -2.78 -11.72 -34.15
N PRO A 242 -2.14 -10.75 -33.45
CA PRO A 242 -2.73 -9.45 -33.24
C PRO A 242 -3.10 -8.78 -34.56
N LEU A 243 -4.23 -8.09 -34.61
CA LEU A 243 -4.62 -7.30 -35.77
C LEU A 243 -3.67 -6.11 -35.97
N PRO A 244 -3.49 -5.64 -37.22
CA PRO A 244 -2.80 -4.38 -37.46
C PRO A 244 -3.44 -3.23 -36.69
N GLY A 245 -2.63 -2.43 -35.98
CA GLY A 245 -3.09 -1.31 -35.16
C GLY A 245 -3.27 -1.61 -33.67
N GLU A 246 -3.44 -2.87 -33.24
CA GLU A 246 -3.65 -3.22 -31.81
C GLU A 246 -2.48 -2.81 -30.89
N VAL A 247 -1.25 -2.85 -31.40
CA VAL A 247 -0.06 -2.36 -30.67
C VAL A 247 -0.15 -0.84 -30.46
N GLY A 248 -0.58 -0.11 -31.49
CA GLY A 248 -0.83 1.33 -31.39
C GLY A 248 -1.91 1.64 -30.36
N ASP A 249 -2.98 0.85 -30.31
CA ASP A 249 -4.05 1.00 -29.30
C ASP A 249 -3.57 0.74 -27.89
N LEU A 250 -2.69 -0.27 -27.67
CA LEU A 250 -2.08 -0.54 -26.39
C LEU A 250 -1.25 0.66 -25.91
N LEU A 251 -0.40 1.23 -26.78
CA LEU A 251 0.43 2.39 -26.48
C LEU A 251 -0.42 3.64 -26.27
N ARG A 252 -1.39 3.91 -27.13
CA ARG A 252 -2.29 5.07 -27.02
C ARG A 252 -3.08 5.07 -25.71
N TYR A 253 -3.45 3.88 -25.22
CA TYR A 253 -4.14 3.75 -23.94
C TYR A 253 -3.18 3.75 -22.75
N GLY A 254 -2.05 3.06 -22.85
CA GLY A 254 -1.11 2.83 -21.74
C GLY A 254 -0.20 4.02 -21.48
N ALA A 255 0.43 4.59 -22.52
CA ALA A 255 1.46 5.60 -22.37
C ALA A 255 1.02 6.85 -21.56
N PRO A 256 -0.19 7.40 -21.72
CA PRO A 256 -0.65 8.53 -20.91
C PRO A 256 -0.78 8.22 -19.40
N ARG A 257 -0.78 6.93 -19.03
CA ARG A 257 -0.88 6.49 -17.62
C ARG A 257 0.47 6.33 -16.93
N ALA A 258 1.57 6.26 -17.69
CA ALA A 258 2.90 6.11 -17.13
C ALA A 258 3.30 7.27 -16.20
N PRO A 259 3.07 8.55 -16.53
CA PRO A 259 3.32 9.66 -15.61
C PRO A 259 2.50 9.58 -14.32
N ALA A 260 1.22 9.19 -14.40
CA ALA A 260 0.39 9.04 -13.21
C ALA A 260 0.90 7.93 -12.29
N ALA A 261 1.36 6.81 -12.84
CA ALA A 261 1.97 5.73 -12.08
C ALA A 261 3.28 6.16 -11.42
N LEU A 262 4.13 6.90 -12.14
CA LEU A 262 5.37 7.47 -11.62
C LEU A 262 5.10 8.42 -10.44
N PHE A 263 4.29 9.46 -10.65
CA PHE A 263 4.01 10.46 -9.62
C PHE A 263 3.30 9.86 -8.40
N SER A 264 2.44 8.85 -8.59
CA SER A 264 1.81 8.15 -7.47
C SER A 264 2.81 7.41 -6.58
N GLN A 265 3.90 6.89 -7.14
CA GLN A 265 4.97 6.24 -6.38
C GLN A 265 5.93 7.27 -5.77
N LEU A 266 6.30 8.28 -6.53
CA LEU A 266 7.14 9.37 -6.04
C LEU A 266 6.54 10.06 -4.81
N LEU A 267 5.23 10.23 -4.75
CA LEU A 267 4.55 10.82 -3.59
C LEU A 267 4.90 10.14 -2.24
N PHE A 268 5.33 8.88 -2.26
CA PHE A 268 5.70 8.13 -1.05
C PHE A 268 7.22 8.11 -0.78
N TRP A 269 8.05 8.54 -1.74
CA TRP A 269 9.49 8.32 -1.67
C TRP A 269 10.34 9.54 -2.04
N THR A 270 9.75 10.63 -2.52
CA THR A 270 10.48 11.84 -2.94
C THR A 270 11.29 12.42 -1.78
N ASP A 271 10.68 12.56 -0.62
CA ASP A 271 11.30 13.03 0.61
C ASP A 271 12.53 12.21 1.00
N LEU A 272 12.46 10.88 0.86
CA LEU A 272 13.59 9.96 1.08
C LEU A 272 14.73 10.21 0.07
N PHE A 273 14.40 10.34 -1.23
CA PHE A 273 15.40 10.57 -2.25
C PHE A 273 16.07 11.95 -2.09
N VAL A 274 15.29 12.98 -1.72
CA VAL A 274 15.86 14.31 -1.44
C VAL A 274 16.73 14.25 -0.18
N LEU A 275 16.28 13.58 0.90
CA LEU A 275 17.08 13.42 2.12
C LEU A 275 18.43 12.76 1.82
N ALA A 276 18.42 11.68 1.05
CA ALA A 276 19.63 10.95 0.68
C ALA A 276 20.67 11.78 -0.08
N ARG A 277 20.24 12.89 -0.72
CA ARG A 277 21.16 13.83 -1.41
C ARG A 277 21.96 14.69 -0.44
N TYR A 278 21.40 14.96 0.75
CA TYR A 278 21.95 15.93 1.71
C TYR A 278 22.42 15.31 3.02
N ALA A 279 21.96 14.09 3.35
CA ALA A 279 22.24 13.42 4.61
C ALA A 279 23.08 12.16 4.41
N ALA A 280 23.70 11.67 5.48
CA ALA A 280 24.44 10.40 5.49
C ALA A 280 23.50 9.20 5.28
N SER A 281 24.06 8.10 4.77
CA SER A 281 23.32 6.85 4.52
C SER A 281 22.62 6.30 5.77
N ALA A 282 23.23 6.46 6.95
CA ALA A 282 22.64 6.04 8.23
C ALA A 282 21.40 6.85 8.58
N GLU A 283 21.41 8.18 8.41
CA GLU A 283 20.26 9.05 8.66
C GLU A 283 19.13 8.72 7.68
N THR A 284 19.46 8.50 6.42
CA THR A 284 18.52 8.06 5.39
C THR A 284 17.86 6.72 5.75
N GLY A 285 18.62 5.77 6.31
CA GLY A 285 18.11 4.49 6.79
C GLY A 285 17.18 4.61 7.98
N ILE A 286 17.52 5.45 8.96
CA ILE A 286 16.67 5.74 10.13
C ILE A 286 15.35 6.36 9.66
N TYR A 287 15.41 7.33 8.75
CA TYR A 287 14.21 7.94 8.15
C TYR A 287 13.36 6.91 7.39
N ALA A 288 13.98 6.06 6.59
CA ALA A 288 13.28 5.00 5.87
C ALA A 288 12.52 4.05 6.81
N ALA A 289 13.12 3.68 7.95
CA ALA A 289 12.45 2.86 8.96
C ALA A 289 11.28 3.60 9.62
N ALA A 290 11.43 4.90 9.94
CA ALA A 290 10.35 5.72 10.46
C ALA A 290 9.18 5.85 9.46
N ALA A 291 9.48 6.06 8.18
CA ALA A 291 8.47 6.12 7.11
C ALA A 291 7.73 4.78 6.97
N ARG A 292 8.44 3.65 7.05
CA ARG A 292 7.82 2.30 7.03
C ARG A 292 6.93 2.06 8.24
N ALA A 293 7.39 2.42 9.44
CA ALA A 293 6.58 2.31 10.66
C ALA A 293 5.30 3.16 10.56
N ALA A 294 5.40 4.40 10.04
CA ALA A 294 4.24 5.26 9.83
C ALA A 294 3.26 4.69 8.78
N GLN A 295 3.74 3.99 7.75
CA GLN A 295 2.88 3.40 6.72
C GLN A 295 2.03 2.21 7.21
N VAL A 296 2.36 1.59 8.36
CA VAL A 296 1.58 0.48 8.92
C VAL A 296 0.12 0.88 9.17
N ILE A 297 -0.14 2.15 9.50
CA ILE A 297 -1.51 2.63 9.71
C ILE A 297 -2.39 2.61 8.45
N LEU A 298 -1.81 2.47 7.25
CA LEU A 298 -2.54 2.40 5.98
C LEU A 298 -3.20 1.04 5.72
N LEU A 299 -2.90 0.03 6.52
CA LEU A 299 -3.38 -1.35 6.34
C LEU A 299 -4.91 -1.41 6.10
N PHE A 300 -5.67 -0.78 6.98
CA PHE A 300 -7.13 -0.77 6.88
C PHE A 300 -7.63 0.07 5.71
N THR A 301 -6.96 1.19 5.42
CA THR A 301 -7.31 2.06 4.28
C THR A 301 -7.17 1.34 2.96
N ILE A 302 -6.11 0.57 2.75
CA ILE A 302 -5.90 -0.23 1.53
C ILE A 302 -6.99 -1.29 1.39
N SER A 303 -7.27 -2.03 2.47
CA SER A 303 -8.29 -3.09 2.48
C SER A 303 -9.68 -2.54 2.14
N VAL A 304 -10.08 -1.43 2.75
CA VAL A 304 -11.38 -0.79 2.52
C VAL A 304 -11.46 -0.20 1.11
N SER A 305 -10.37 0.41 0.61
CA SER A 305 -10.32 1.00 -0.72
C SER A 305 -10.61 -0.01 -1.83
N LEU A 306 -10.02 -1.20 -1.74
CA LEU A 306 -10.22 -2.28 -2.72
C LEU A 306 -11.68 -2.76 -2.76
N MET A 307 -12.35 -2.77 -1.60
CA MET A 307 -13.75 -3.18 -1.50
C MET A 307 -14.70 -2.07 -1.95
N PHE A 308 -14.39 -0.82 -1.62
CA PHE A 308 -15.27 0.32 -1.87
C PHE A 308 -15.31 0.78 -3.34
N ALA A 309 -14.22 0.61 -4.09
CA ALA A 309 -14.09 1.11 -5.45
C ALA A 309 -15.23 0.68 -6.40
N PRO A 310 -15.67 -0.60 -6.49
CA PRO A 310 -16.78 -0.98 -7.34
C PRO A 310 -18.12 -0.38 -6.92
N PHE A 311 -18.35 -0.17 -5.61
CA PHE A 311 -19.58 0.47 -5.12
C PHE A 311 -19.66 1.94 -5.51
N VAL A 312 -18.53 2.66 -5.49
CA VAL A 312 -18.47 4.06 -5.95
C VAL A 312 -18.93 4.16 -7.40
N ALA A 313 -18.37 3.30 -8.27
CA ALA A 313 -18.71 3.33 -9.69
C ALA A 313 -20.19 3.02 -9.94
N ASP A 314 -20.75 1.99 -9.28
CA ASP A 314 -22.13 1.57 -9.43
C ASP A 314 -23.13 2.63 -8.92
N LEU A 315 -22.95 3.09 -7.67
CA LEU A 315 -23.84 4.08 -7.07
C LEU A 315 -23.80 5.43 -7.80
N TYR A 316 -22.60 5.83 -8.25
CA TYR A 316 -22.44 7.06 -9.03
C TYR A 316 -23.13 6.96 -10.40
N ALA A 317 -22.98 5.83 -11.11
CA ALA A 317 -23.63 5.59 -12.39
C ALA A 317 -25.16 5.56 -12.29
N ARG A 318 -25.71 5.09 -11.16
CA ARG A 318 -27.16 5.10 -10.89
C ARG A 318 -27.69 6.44 -10.38
N GLY A 319 -26.81 7.43 -10.15
CA GLY A 319 -27.22 8.72 -9.59
C GLY A 319 -27.59 8.68 -8.10
N GLU A 320 -27.32 7.58 -7.38
CA GLU A 320 -27.67 7.37 -5.96
C GLU A 320 -26.67 8.06 -5.01
N ARG A 321 -26.51 9.39 -5.17
CA ARG A 321 -25.49 10.19 -4.46
C ARG A 321 -25.64 10.14 -2.94
N GLU A 322 -26.86 10.15 -2.41
CA GLU A 322 -27.11 10.08 -0.96
C GLU A 322 -26.65 8.75 -0.34
N LYS A 323 -26.82 7.63 -1.06
CA LYS A 323 -26.32 6.33 -0.60
C LYS A 323 -24.81 6.29 -0.64
N LEU A 324 -24.20 6.86 -1.70
CA LEU A 324 -22.76 6.98 -1.83
C LEU A 324 -22.17 7.84 -0.72
N ASP A 325 -22.77 8.99 -0.38
CA ASP A 325 -22.33 9.87 0.70
C ASP A 325 -22.39 9.16 2.06
N ARG A 326 -23.51 8.50 2.38
CA ARG A 326 -23.64 7.72 3.63
C ARG A 326 -22.59 6.61 3.72
N LEU A 327 -22.41 5.85 2.65
CA LEU A 327 -21.43 4.77 2.62
C LEU A 327 -20.00 5.29 2.76
N PHE A 328 -19.68 6.41 2.11
CA PHE A 328 -18.36 7.04 2.19
C PHE A 328 -18.05 7.52 3.62
N LYS A 329 -18.99 8.20 4.29
CA LYS A 329 -18.88 8.62 5.70
C LYS A 329 -18.65 7.43 6.63
N GLN A 330 -19.48 6.42 6.49
CA GLN A 330 -19.42 5.21 7.34
C GLN A 330 -18.09 4.46 7.19
N LEU A 331 -17.66 4.21 5.95
CA LEU A 331 -16.41 3.48 5.69
C LEU A 331 -15.18 4.28 6.12
N THR A 332 -15.16 5.59 5.88
CA THR A 332 -14.06 6.45 6.33
C THR A 332 -13.94 6.44 7.85
N ARG A 333 -15.06 6.58 8.56
CA ARG A 333 -15.10 6.53 10.03
C ARG A 333 -14.63 5.18 10.57
N TRP A 334 -15.09 4.06 9.99
CA TRP A 334 -14.65 2.73 10.43
C TRP A 334 -13.18 2.46 10.15
N THR A 335 -12.69 2.93 8.99
CA THR A 335 -11.27 2.84 8.66
C THR A 335 -10.42 3.61 9.67
N LEU A 336 -10.84 4.84 10.01
CA LEU A 336 -10.17 5.63 11.02
C LEU A 336 -10.23 4.95 12.40
N ALA A 337 -11.41 4.50 12.82
CA ALA A 337 -11.60 3.83 14.11
C ALA A 337 -10.72 2.56 14.25
N ALA A 338 -10.59 1.77 13.17
CA ALA A 338 -9.71 0.60 13.16
C ALA A 338 -8.22 0.96 13.16
N THR A 339 -7.84 2.11 12.61
CA THR A 339 -6.45 2.58 12.50
C THR A 339 -5.94 3.26 13.77
N LEU A 340 -6.82 3.95 14.50
CA LEU A 340 -6.45 4.75 15.68
C LEU A 340 -5.70 3.98 16.78
N PRO A 341 -5.99 2.70 17.11
CA PRO A 341 -5.17 1.96 18.07
C PRO A 341 -3.70 1.86 17.67
N ILE A 342 -3.42 1.61 16.39
CA ILE A 342 -2.05 1.53 15.87
C ILE A 342 -1.37 2.91 15.96
N PHE A 343 -2.10 3.97 15.57
CA PHE A 343 -1.61 5.34 15.71
C PHE A 343 -1.28 5.68 17.17
N VAL A 344 -2.16 5.35 18.12
CA VAL A 344 -1.97 5.60 19.56
C VAL A 344 -0.70 4.92 20.07
N VAL A 345 -0.47 3.66 19.71
CA VAL A 345 0.71 2.91 20.15
C VAL A 345 2.00 3.53 19.60
N LEU A 346 2.04 3.81 18.30
CA LEU A 346 3.22 4.38 17.64
C LEU A 346 3.49 5.82 18.10
N ALA A 347 2.44 6.60 18.38
CA ALA A 347 2.57 7.97 18.88
C ALA A 347 2.97 8.04 20.36
N ALA A 348 2.51 7.09 21.19
CA ALA A 348 2.84 7.06 22.61
C ALA A 348 4.25 6.52 22.90
N ALA A 349 4.73 5.59 22.07
CA ALA A 349 6.03 4.93 22.25
C ALA A 349 6.87 4.89 20.94
N PRO A 350 7.15 6.05 20.30
CA PRO A 350 7.83 6.08 18.99
C PRO A 350 9.27 5.53 19.07
N GLY A 351 10.02 5.85 20.12
CA GLY A 351 11.38 5.34 20.34
C GLY A 351 11.40 3.81 20.50
N PRO A 352 10.66 3.22 21.46
CA PRO A 352 10.49 1.78 21.57
C PRO A 352 10.04 1.09 20.27
N ALA A 353 9.12 1.68 19.52
CA ALA A 353 8.67 1.14 18.25
C ALA A 353 9.79 1.08 17.19
N LEU A 354 10.61 2.12 17.08
CA LEU A 354 11.73 2.14 16.16
C LEU A 354 12.88 1.24 16.58
N ARG A 355 13.05 0.95 17.87
CA ARG A 355 14.05 -0.03 18.36
C ARG A 355 13.77 -1.47 17.92
N LEU A 356 12.59 -1.75 17.36
CA LEU A 356 12.35 -3.00 16.61
C LEU A 356 13.34 -3.17 15.47
N PHE A 357 13.71 -2.09 14.79
CA PHE A 357 14.68 -2.09 13.70
C PHE A 357 16.15 -2.14 14.18
N GLY A 358 16.44 -1.66 15.38
CA GLY A 358 17.79 -1.62 15.98
C GLY A 358 17.91 -0.49 17.00
N SER A 359 19.01 -0.49 17.79
CA SER A 359 19.25 0.52 18.84
C SER A 359 19.24 1.95 18.29
N ASP A 360 19.91 2.16 17.16
CA ASP A 360 20.20 3.46 16.59
C ASP A 360 18.96 4.12 15.95
N PHE A 361 17.96 3.31 15.59
CA PHE A 361 16.73 3.78 14.95
C PHE A 361 15.84 4.61 15.86
N GLY A 362 16.07 4.56 17.19
CA GLY A 362 15.40 5.44 18.14
C GLY A 362 15.58 6.94 17.87
N ALA A 363 16.65 7.34 17.17
CA ALA A 363 16.87 8.72 16.75
C ALA A 363 15.78 9.24 15.79
N GLY A 364 15.08 8.37 15.08
CA GLY A 364 14.00 8.71 14.15
C GLY A 364 12.64 9.01 14.79
N GLN A 365 12.52 9.04 16.14
CA GLN A 365 11.24 9.21 16.84
C GLN A 365 10.47 10.47 16.45
N THR A 366 11.16 11.60 16.27
CA THR A 366 10.55 12.87 15.84
C THR A 366 10.03 12.78 14.41
N ALA A 367 10.81 12.20 13.50
CA ALA A 367 10.39 11.97 12.13
C ALA A 367 9.17 11.03 12.07
N LEU A 368 9.16 9.95 12.86
CA LEU A 368 8.01 9.05 12.95
C LEU A 368 6.74 9.78 13.40
N LEU A 369 6.81 10.61 14.45
CA LEU A 369 5.65 11.38 14.94
C LEU A 369 5.08 12.32 13.88
N ILE A 370 5.94 13.03 13.17
CA ILE A 370 5.54 13.96 12.10
C ILE A 370 4.89 13.19 10.95
N LEU A 371 5.51 12.09 10.51
CA LEU A 371 4.97 11.24 9.44
C LEU A 371 3.64 10.59 9.84
N LEU A 372 3.47 10.18 11.10
CA LEU A 372 2.21 9.65 11.63
C LEU A 372 1.08 10.68 11.54
N LEU A 373 1.35 11.96 11.80
CA LEU A 373 0.35 13.02 11.62
C LEU A 373 -0.07 13.17 10.16
N GLY A 374 0.88 13.17 9.23
CA GLY A 374 0.59 13.18 7.79
C GLY A 374 -0.25 11.97 7.36
N GLN A 375 0.10 10.78 7.84
CA GLN A 375 -0.64 9.56 7.55
C GLN A 375 -2.02 9.54 8.25
N LEU A 376 -2.17 10.15 9.43
CA LEU A 376 -3.46 10.29 10.07
C LEU A 376 -4.42 11.13 9.21
N VAL A 377 -3.96 12.24 8.63
CA VAL A 377 -4.73 13.03 7.66
C VAL A 377 -5.10 12.19 6.42
N ASN A 378 -4.16 11.38 5.93
CA ASN A 378 -4.39 10.46 4.81
C ASN A 378 -5.55 9.49 5.11
N VAL A 379 -5.56 8.87 6.29
CA VAL A 379 -6.64 7.95 6.71
C VAL A 379 -7.93 8.70 7.00
N ALA A 380 -7.84 9.85 7.66
CA ALA A 380 -8.98 10.68 8.05
C ALA A 380 -9.78 11.24 6.87
N THR A 381 -9.15 11.45 5.73
CA THR A 381 -9.84 11.86 4.49
C THR A 381 -10.46 10.69 3.72
N GLY A 382 -10.17 9.45 4.12
CA GLY A 382 -10.70 8.25 3.49
C GLY A 382 -10.13 7.99 2.09
N THR A 383 -10.92 7.30 1.28
CA THR A 383 -10.51 6.81 -0.04
C THR A 383 -10.79 7.80 -1.18
N VAL A 384 -10.61 9.12 -0.93
CA VAL A 384 -10.92 10.20 -1.88
C VAL A 384 -10.30 10.02 -3.27
N GLY A 385 -9.07 9.50 -3.35
CA GLY A 385 -8.42 9.25 -4.65
C GLY A 385 -9.14 8.19 -5.47
N PHE A 386 -9.63 7.11 -4.85
CA PHE A 386 -10.42 6.08 -5.54
C PHE A 386 -11.78 6.63 -5.99
N VAL A 387 -12.42 7.47 -5.19
CA VAL A 387 -13.67 8.13 -5.60
C VAL A 387 -13.44 8.93 -6.88
N LEU A 388 -12.40 9.75 -6.94
CA LEU A 388 -12.06 10.59 -8.09
C LEU A 388 -11.83 9.75 -9.37
N ILE A 389 -11.10 8.64 -9.23
CA ILE A 389 -10.81 7.71 -10.33
C ILE A 389 -12.10 7.02 -10.81
N MET A 390 -12.93 6.54 -9.89
CA MET A 390 -14.15 5.79 -10.22
C MET A 390 -15.24 6.66 -10.85
N VAL A 391 -15.27 7.95 -10.56
CA VAL A 391 -16.18 8.91 -11.23
C VAL A 391 -15.62 9.47 -12.54
N GLY A 392 -14.48 8.95 -13.03
CA GLY A 392 -13.90 9.28 -14.33
C GLY A 392 -13.06 10.57 -14.37
N ARG A 393 -12.72 11.16 -13.22
CA ARG A 393 -11.92 12.40 -13.11
C ARG A 393 -10.42 12.14 -12.97
N THR A 394 -9.89 11.19 -13.73
CA THR A 394 -8.48 10.73 -13.64
C THR A 394 -7.46 11.80 -14.00
N GLY A 395 -7.81 12.76 -14.89
CA GLY A 395 -6.93 13.87 -15.24
C GLY A 395 -6.64 14.79 -14.04
N TRP A 396 -7.65 15.07 -13.21
CA TRP A 396 -7.46 15.84 -11.99
C TRP A 396 -6.62 15.11 -10.94
N ASP A 397 -6.76 13.79 -10.86
CA ASP A 397 -5.91 12.98 -9.97
C ASP A 397 -4.44 13.04 -10.38
N LEU A 398 -4.14 13.00 -11.69
CA LEU A 398 -2.78 13.22 -12.22
C LEU A 398 -2.24 14.61 -11.86
N VAL A 399 -3.04 15.66 -12.04
CA VAL A 399 -2.62 17.04 -11.70
C VAL A 399 -2.28 17.16 -10.22
N VAL A 400 -3.12 16.58 -9.34
CA VAL A 400 -2.84 16.59 -7.90
C VAL A 400 -1.57 15.82 -7.57
N TYR A 401 -1.34 14.64 -8.19
CA TYR A 401 -0.09 13.91 -7.98
C TYR A 401 1.13 14.70 -8.43
N ALA A 402 1.10 15.27 -9.63
CA ALA A 402 2.22 16.04 -10.17
C ALA A 402 2.52 17.30 -9.30
N ALA A 403 1.48 18.05 -8.94
CA ALA A 403 1.61 19.22 -8.06
C ALA A 403 2.13 18.83 -6.67
N SER A 404 1.66 17.70 -6.11
CA SER A 404 2.13 17.22 -4.81
C SER A 404 3.60 16.83 -4.85
N VAL A 405 4.06 16.13 -5.88
CA VAL A 405 5.48 15.76 -6.02
C VAL A 405 6.34 16.99 -6.22
N ALA A 406 5.91 17.97 -7.04
CA ALA A 406 6.63 19.23 -7.21
C ALA A 406 6.73 20.00 -5.89
N PHE A 407 5.64 20.08 -5.13
CA PHE A 407 5.64 20.70 -3.80
C PHE A 407 6.57 19.96 -2.83
N ASP A 408 6.54 18.62 -2.82
CA ASP A 408 7.39 17.80 -1.96
C ASP A 408 8.87 18.02 -2.23
N ILE A 409 9.28 18.03 -3.51
CA ILE A 409 10.66 18.34 -3.91
C ILE A 409 11.05 19.73 -3.42
N ALA A 410 10.21 20.75 -3.65
CA ALA A 410 10.51 22.12 -3.26
C ALA A 410 10.60 22.26 -1.73
N ALA A 411 9.64 21.69 -0.99
CA ALA A 411 9.62 21.72 0.47
C ALA A 411 10.81 20.94 1.06
N ALA A 412 11.09 19.74 0.54
CA ALA A 412 12.20 18.93 1.02
C ALA A 412 13.57 19.60 0.75
N VAL A 413 13.79 20.16 -0.46
CA VAL A 413 15.02 20.89 -0.77
C VAL A 413 15.18 22.11 0.14
N LEU A 414 14.11 22.86 0.39
CA LEU A 414 14.14 24.02 1.30
C LEU A 414 14.42 23.61 2.74
N LEU A 415 13.69 22.62 3.26
CA LEU A 415 13.77 22.23 4.68
C LEU A 415 15.05 21.45 4.99
N ILE A 416 15.49 20.58 4.08
CA ILE A 416 16.69 19.76 4.27
C ILE A 416 17.94 20.52 3.85
N GLY A 417 17.97 20.99 2.60
CA GLY A 417 19.16 21.64 2.02
C GLY A 417 19.31 23.10 2.45
N GLY A 418 18.19 23.86 2.51
CA GLY A 418 18.21 25.29 2.85
C GLY A 418 18.29 25.53 4.36
N LEU A 419 17.47 24.86 5.17
CA LEU A 419 17.38 25.05 6.62
C LEU A 419 18.18 24.01 7.43
N GLY A 420 18.75 23.00 6.81
CA GLY A 420 19.57 21.98 7.50
C GLY A 420 18.81 21.09 8.49
N LEU A 421 17.49 20.92 8.31
CA LEU A 421 16.66 20.17 9.26
C LEU A 421 16.78 18.64 9.13
N GLY A 422 17.63 18.12 8.20
CA GLY A 422 17.88 16.70 8.02
C GLY A 422 16.61 15.87 7.90
N MET A 423 16.54 14.70 8.59
CA MET A 423 15.37 13.81 8.55
C MET A 423 14.08 14.45 9.09
N THR A 424 14.19 15.45 9.99
CA THR A 424 13.02 16.19 10.47
C THR A 424 12.41 17.05 9.36
N GLY A 425 13.26 17.70 8.56
CA GLY A 425 12.83 18.44 7.37
C GLY A 425 12.16 17.57 6.33
N ALA A 426 12.71 16.37 6.08
CA ALA A 426 12.10 15.37 5.21
C ALA A 426 10.72 14.94 5.71
N ALA A 427 10.60 14.67 7.02
CA ALA A 427 9.33 14.28 7.62
C ALA A 427 8.26 15.37 7.53
N ILE A 428 8.64 16.64 7.73
CA ILE A 428 7.72 17.78 7.58
C ILE A 428 7.29 17.91 6.11
N ALA A 429 8.22 17.86 5.15
CA ALA A 429 7.90 17.93 3.74
C ALA A 429 6.92 16.84 3.32
N GLY A 430 7.22 15.57 3.63
CA GLY A 430 6.37 14.42 3.30
C GLY A 430 5.00 14.49 3.98
N ALA A 431 4.93 14.85 5.27
CA ALA A 431 3.67 14.97 6.00
C ALA A 431 2.78 16.09 5.43
N LEU A 432 3.35 17.26 5.15
CA LEU A 432 2.64 18.38 4.53
C LEU A 432 2.16 18.01 3.13
N THR A 433 3.03 17.42 2.32
CA THR A 433 2.68 16.97 0.96
C THR A 433 1.51 15.98 0.99
N MET A 434 1.57 14.99 1.89
CA MET A 434 0.48 14.01 2.04
C MET A 434 -0.83 14.69 2.45
N ALA A 435 -0.79 15.57 3.44
CA ALA A 435 -1.95 16.30 3.91
C ALA A 435 -2.57 17.18 2.80
N LEU A 436 -1.76 18.01 2.13
CA LEU A 436 -2.21 18.88 1.04
C LEU A 436 -2.76 18.07 -0.15
N SER A 437 -2.09 17.00 -0.53
CA SER A 437 -2.53 16.09 -1.61
C SER A 437 -3.90 15.48 -1.30
N LYS A 438 -4.14 15.06 -0.06
CA LYS A 438 -5.42 14.48 0.36
C LYS A 438 -6.52 15.53 0.48
N LEU A 439 -6.22 16.69 1.04
CA LEU A 439 -7.17 17.81 1.14
C LEU A 439 -7.57 18.33 -0.25
N ALA A 440 -6.62 18.44 -1.18
CA ALA A 440 -6.92 18.82 -2.57
C ALA A 440 -7.88 17.82 -3.22
N ARG A 441 -7.62 16.50 -3.08
CA ARG A 441 -8.54 15.47 -3.59
C ARG A 441 -9.90 15.52 -2.91
N LEU A 442 -9.94 15.76 -1.60
CA LEU A 442 -11.19 15.90 -0.87
C LEU A 442 -12.01 17.08 -1.40
N LEU A 443 -11.37 18.22 -1.65
CA LEU A 443 -12.00 19.39 -2.26
C LEU A 443 -12.57 19.09 -3.66
N LEU A 444 -11.80 18.36 -4.49
CA LEU A 444 -12.23 17.95 -5.82
C LEU A 444 -13.42 16.97 -5.75
N VAL A 445 -13.41 16.00 -4.83
CA VAL A 445 -14.54 15.08 -4.61
C VAL A 445 -15.78 15.86 -4.18
N TRP A 446 -15.63 16.77 -3.23
CA TRP A 446 -16.73 17.64 -2.81
C TRP A 446 -17.27 18.49 -3.98
N ARG A 447 -16.38 19.09 -4.78
CA ARG A 447 -16.75 19.95 -5.92
C ARG A 447 -17.43 19.22 -7.07
N PHE A 448 -17.01 17.99 -7.39
CA PHE A 448 -17.50 17.24 -8.55
C PHE A 448 -18.60 16.23 -8.21
N VAL A 449 -18.59 15.67 -7.02
CA VAL A 449 -19.52 14.60 -6.60
C VAL A 449 -20.51 15.11 -5.55
N GLY A 450 -20.12 16.11 -4.74
CA GLY A 450 -20.94 16.69 -3.69
C GLY A 450 -20.97 15.87 -2.40
N ILE A 451 -20.00 14.96 -2.19
CA ILE A 451 -19.90 14.12 -1.00
C ILE A 451 -18.69 14.49 -0.15
N GLN A 452 -18.76 14.20 1.15
CA GLN A 452 -17.68 14.42 2.10
C GLN A 452 -17.65 13.31 3.16
N PRO A 453 -16.47 12.99 3.78
CA PRO A 453 -16.37 11.90 4.73
C PRO A 453 -16.82 12.25 6.16
N TYR A 454 -17.05 13.52 6.45
CA TYR A 454 -17.26 14.01 7.81
C TYR A 454 -18.72 14.12 8.20
N ASP A 455 -19.04 13.66 9.40
CA ASP A 455 -20.31 13.84 10.09
C ASP A 455 -20.09 14.08 11.60
N ARG A 456 -21.17 14.29 12.35
CA ARG A 456 -21.11 14.49 13.81
C ARG A 456 -20.56 13.26 14.55
N ASP A 457 -20.78 12.08 14.01
CA ASP A 457 -20.31 10.83 14.62
C ASP A 457 -18.79 10.64 14.47
N TYR A 458 -18.19 11.34 13.50
CA TYR A 458 -16.73 11.36 13.31
C TYR A 458 -16.00 11.93 14.54
N VAL A 459 -16.54 13.00 15.14
CA VAL A 459 -15.97 13.66 16.33
C VAL A 459 -15.99 12.75 17.57
N ARG A 460 -16.90 11.76 17.61
CA ARG A 460 -16.98 10.81 18.73
C ARG A 460 -15.72 9.95 18.90
N LEU A 461 -14.89 9.84 17.85
CA LEU A 461 -13.60 9.12 17.93
C LEU A 461 -12.53 9.92 18.70
N ALA A 462 -12.72 11.21 18.93
CA ALA A 462 -11.74 12.04 19.63
C ALA A 462 -11.55 11.61 21.09
N VAL A 463 -12.64 11.28 21.80
CA VAL A 463 -12.58 10.85 23.22
C VAL A 463 -11.85 9.50 23.38
N PRO A 464 -12.21 8.42 22.64
CA PRO A 464 -11.47 7.18 22.69
C PRO A 464 -9.99 7.33 22.35
N SER A 465 -9.68 8.13 21.32
CA SER A 465 -8.30 8.33 20.87
C SER A 465 -7.46 9.11 21.86
N GLY A 466 -8.01 10.23 22.37
CA GLY A 466 -7.32 11.07 23.34
C GLY A 466 -7.09 10.34 24.66
N GLY A 467 -8.13 9.67 25.19
CA GLY A 467 -8.02 8.89 26.41
C GLY A 467 -7.05 7.71 26.29
N ALA A 468 -7.09 7.00 25.17
CA ALA A 468 -6.15 5.92 24.90
C ALA A 468 -4.71 6.42 24.73
N LEU A 469 -4.52 7.56 24.05
CA LEU A 469 -3.19 8.17 23.88
C LEU A 469 -2.58 8.58 25.22
N LEU A 470 -3.35 9.20 26.09
CA LEU A 470 -2.90 9.57 27.46
C LEU A 470 -2.55 8.33 28.28
N ALA A 471 -3.40 7.29 28.28
CA ALA A 471 -3.13 6.06 29.00
C ALA A 471 -1.91 5.31 28.47
N ALA A 472 -1.78 5.21 27.15
CA ALA A 472 -0.64 4.59 26.49
C ALA A 472 0.67 5.36 26.76
N TRP A 473 0.62 6.69 26.72
CA TRP A 473 1.77 7.55 27.04
C TRP A 473 2.18 7.42 28.51
N ALA A 474 1.22 7.38 29.44
CA ALA A 474 1.49 7.15 30.86
C ALA A 474 2.14 5.77 31.08
N ALA A 475 1.64 4.72 30.44
CA ALA A 475 2.24 3.38 30.49
C ALA A 475 3.67 3.36 29.91
N ALA A 476 3.90 4.05 28.79
CA ALA A 476 5.23 4.17 28.19
C ALA A 476 6.22 4.89 29.12
N ARG A 477 5.76 5.93 29.82
CA ARG A 477 6.57 6.65 30.82
C ARG A 477 6.85 5.82 32.06
N ALA A 478 5.82 5.18 32.62
CA ALA A 478 5.96 4.36 33.82
C ALA A 478 6.90 3.15 33.66
N LEU A 479 7.03 2.65 32.42
CA LEU A 479 7.84 1.48 32.09
C LEU A 479 9.09 1.84 31.26
N SER A 480 9.51 3.09 31.27
CA SER A 480 10.69 3.54 30.48
C SER A 480 11.95 2.75 30.80
N ASP A 481 12.13 2.35 32.06
CA ASP A 481 13.32 1.64 32.56
C ASP A 481 13.22 0.11 32.42
N ALA A 482 12.04 -0.42 32.11
CA ALA A 482 11.82 -1.87 31.96
C ALA A 482 12.36 -2.44 30.62
N GLY A 483 12.92 -1.57 29.79
CA GLY A 483 13.43 -1.93 28.45
C GLY A 483 12.38 -1.80 27.36
N TRP A 484 12.84 -1.50 26.14
CA TRP A 484 11.99 -1.16 24.99
C TRP A 484 10.92 -2.23 24.64
N PRO A 485 11.16 -3.57 24.73
CA PRO A 485 10.14 -4.55 24.38
C PRO A 485 8.94 -4.51 25.36
N ILE A 486 9.24 -4.45 26.66
CA ILE A 486 8.21 -4.41 27.71
C ILE A 486 7.42 -3.11 27.58
N THR A 487 8.10 -1.99 27.41
CA THR A 487 7.48 -0.68 27.21
C THR A 487 6.55 -0.69 26.00
N LEU A 488 6.99 -1.24 24.86
CA LEU A 488 6.19 -1.30 23.63
C LEU A 488 4.95 -2.20 23.81
N VAL A 489 5.12 -3.40 24.37
CA VAL A 489 4.02 -4.35 24.58
C VAL A 489 3.00 -3.78 25.58
N ALA A 490 3.46 -3.24 26.69
CA ALA A 490 2.57 -2.63 27.68
C ALA A 490 1.80 -1.44 27.12
N THR A 491 2.48 -0.56 26.37
CA THR A 491 1.85 0.58 25.66
C THR A 491 0.79 0.09 24.66
N ALA A 492 1.09 -0.98 23.90
CA ALA A 492 0.15 -1.55 22.95
C ALA A 492 -1.07 -2.16 23.64
N VAL A 493 -0.86 -2.91 24.73
CA VAL A 493 -1.97 -3.53 25.48
C VAL A 493 -2.83 -2.46 26.13
N VAL A 494 -2.22 -1.55 26.91
CA VAL A 494 -2.96 -0.48 27.63
C VAL A 494 -3.67 0.43 26.63
N GLY A 495 -2.98 0.91 25.60
CA GLY A 495 -3.55 1.79 24.60
C GLY A 495 -4.72 1.14 23.87
N THR A 496 -4.58 -0.11 23.43
CA THR A 496 -5.65 -0.83 22.72
C THR A 496 -6.85 -1.14 23.63
N VAL A 497 -6.61 -1.61 24.86
CA VAL A 497 -7.69 -1.93 25.82
C VAL A 497 -8.48 -0.66 26.19
N VAL A 498 -7.79 0.43 26.52
CA VAL A 498 -8.45 1.70 26.86
C VAL A 498 -9.20 2.26 25.65
N TYR A 499 -8.59 2.18 24.44
CA TYR A 499 -9.25 2.61 23.22
C TYR A 499 -10.55 1.85 22.97
N VAL A 500 -10.51 0.52 23.02
CA VAL A 500 -11.68 -0.33 22.79
C VAL A 500 -12.74 -0.08 23.86
N ALA A 501 -12.37 0.02 25.13
CA ALA A 501 -13.29 0.30 26.22
C ALA A 501 -14.01 1.65 26.02
N LEU A 502 -13.26 2.72 25.74
CA LEU A 502 -13.82 4.04 25.48
C LEU A 502 -14.63 4.09 24.17
N LEU A 503 -14.20 3.39 23.12
CA LEU A 503 -14.94 3.29 21.86
C LEU A 503 -16.32 2.66 22.08
N LEU A 504 -16.41 1.58 22.86
CA LEU A 504 -17.67 0.91 23.17
C LEU A 504 -18.62 1.79 24.01
N VAL A 505 -18.06 2.63 24.90
CA VAL A 505 -18.84 3.51 25.77
C VAL A 505 -19.26 4.81 25.07
N THR A 506 -18.35 5.48 24.35
CA THR A 506 -18.54 6.84 23.83
C THR A 506 -18.47 6.96 22.31
N GLY A 507 -17.71 6.09 21.65
CA GLY A 507 -17.33 6.25 20.25
C GLY A 507 -18.32 5.68 19.23
N LEU A 508 -19.20 4.74 19.63
CA LEU A 508 -20.12 4.09 18.69
C LEU A 508 -21.34 4.97 18.39
N ALA A 509 -21.71 5.03 17.11
CA ALA A 509 -22.98 5.61 16.70
C ALA A 509 -24.18 4.79 17.24
N PRO A 510 -25.37 5.41 17.42
CA PRO A 510 -26.54 4.71 17.96
C PRO A 510 -26.94 3.47 17.14
N GLU A 511 -26.72 3.50 15.85
CA GLU A 511 -27.00 2.39 14.93
C GLU A 511 -26.02 1.24 15.11
N GLU A 512 -24.74 1.54 15.29
CA GLU A 512 -23.68 0.56 15.54
C GLU A 512 -23.85 -0.12 16.90
N ARG A 513 -24.20 0.63 17.94
CA ARG A 513 -24.57 0.05 19.25
C ARG A 513 -25.70 -0.95 19.14
N ARG A 514 -26.73 -0.61 18.35
CA ARG A 514 -27.87 -1.53 18.11
C ARG A 514 -27.43 -2.77 17.37
N ALA A 515 -26.58 -2.65 16.35
CA ALA A 515 -26.04 -3.78 15.58
C ALA A 515 -25.19 -4.72 16.46
N ILE A 516 -24.27 -4.17 17.25
CA ILE A 516 -23.41 -4.97 18.15
C ILE A 516 -24.24 -5.65 19.23
N ARG A 517 -25.22 -4.97 19.86
CA ARG A 517 -26.11 -5.59 20.84
C ARG A 517 -26.92 -6.77 20.26
N ARG A 518 -27.41 -6.64 19.02
CA ARG A 518 -28.09 -7.74 18.30
C ARG A 518 -27.16 -8.91 18.06
N MET A 519 -25.91 -8.66 17.67
CA MET A 519 -24.92 -9.69 17.41
C MET A 519 -24.52 -10.46 18.68
N VAL A 520 -24.26 -9.73 19.78
CA VAL A 520 -23.96 -10.34 21.10
C VAL A 520 -25.17 -11.11 21.64
N GLY A 521 -26.38 -10.57 21.47
CA GLY A 521 -27.62 -11.24 21.85
C GLY A 521 -27.89 -12.52 21.06
N SER A 522 -27.52 -12.58 19.77
CA SER A 522 -27.64 -13.78 18.94
C SER A 522 -26.60 -14.86 19.30
N LEU A 523 -25.38 -14.45 19.69
CA LEU A 523 -24.34 -15.37 20.15
C LEU A 523 -24.67 -16.00 21.50
N ARG A 524 -25.29 -15.23 22.44
CA ARG A 524 -25.76 -15.74 23.74
C ARG A 524 -26.97 -16.70 23.63
N ARG A 525 -27.76 -16.60 22.56
CA ARG A 525 -28.88 -17.53 22.33
C ARG A 525 -28.47 -18.81 21.57
N SER A 526 -27.24 -18.86 21.06
CA SER A 526 -26.67 -20.01 20.33
C SER A 526 -25.64 -20.80 21.15
N SER A 527 -25.30 -20.35 22.35
CA SER A 527 -24.58 -21.07 23.41
C SER A 527 -25.59 -21.60 24.45
#